data_970a1f1534259d369d6890dd6d65a6f5
#
_entry.id   970a1f1534259d369d6890dd6d65a6f5
#
_cell.length_a   1.000
_cell.length_b   1.000
_cell.length_c   1.000
_cell.angle_alpha   90.00
_cell.angle_beta   90.00
_cell.angle_gamma   90.00
#
_symmetry.space_group_name_H-M   'P 1'
#
loop_
_entity.id
_entity.type
_entity.pdbx_description
1 polymer ?
#
loop_
_entity_poly.entity_id
_entity_poly.type
_entity_poly.pdbx_seq_one_letter_code
_entity_poly.pdbx_strand_id
1 'polypeptide(L)'
;MTVDDTASFAELAARAGDVRVAVVGGGMAGLVAALECAKLGIAVTVFEASDRLGGVLRSARVAGIAVDAGAESYATRGGTVRALIDDLGLSDAVVSPAAGRAWVAGLPGGEAKDAAPLPAGGVLGIPENVWAPDVVRVPGYRGAWRAYVDRLRPPLTIGHDRSLGHLVRSRMGERVLDRLVAPV
;
A
#
# COMPACT_ATOMS: atom_id res chain seq x y z
N MET A 1 -32.12 8.13 20.00
CA MET A 1 -31.45 7.65 21.21
C MET A 1 -30.31 8.61 21.48
N THR A 2 -30.55 9.64 22.32
CA THR A 2 -29.54 10.64 22.67
C THR A 2 -28.52 9.97 23.58
N VAL A 3 -27.27 9.89 23.11
CA VAL A 3 -26.15 9.50 23.97
C VAL A 3 -25.96 10.64 24.96
N ASP A 4 -26.06 10.34 26.25
CA ASP A 4 -25.78 11.30 27.32
C ASP A 4 -24.27 11.56 27.31
N ASP A 5 -23.87 12.75 26.87
CA ASP A 5 -22.48 13.14 26.58
C ASP A 5 -21.66 13.43 27.87
N THR A 6 -22.20 13.04 29.04
CA THR A 6 -21.61 13.35 30.37
C THR A 6 -21.06 12.12 31.12
N ALA A 7 -21.14 10.93 30.56
CA ALA A 7 -20.61 9.72 31.22
C ALA A 7 -19.09 9.84 31.40
N SER A 8 -18.62 9.66 32.64
CA SER A 8 -17.19 9.66 32.92
C SER A 8 -16.50 8.45 32.25
N PHE A 9 -15.21 8.58 31.95
CA PHE A 9 -14.42 7.48 31.36
C PHE A 9 -14.52 6.19 32.21
N ALA A 10 -14.63 6.31 33.53
CA ALA A 10 -14.80 5.18 34.45
C ALA A 10 -16.15 4.47 34.27
N GLU A 11 -17.23 5.22 34.04
CA GLU A 11 -18.56 4.64 33.78
C GLU A 11 -18.62 3.97 32.42
N LEU A 12 -17.96 4.54 31.42
CA LEU A 12 -17.84 3.91 30.10
C LEU A 12 -17.01 2.60 30.17
N ALA A 13 -15.92 2.60 30.91
CA ALA A 13 -15.10 1.42 31.11
C ALA A 13 -15.83 0.32 31.90
N ALA A 14 -16.61 0.68 32.94
CA ALA A 14 -17.44 -0.27 33.67
C ALA A 14 -18.51 -0.94 32.77
N ARG A 15 -19.11 -0.18 31.88
CA ARG A 15 -20.09 -0.71 30.90
C ARG A 15 -19.43 -1.53 29.79
N ALA A 16 -18.14 -1.34 29.52
CA ALA A 16 -17.42 -2.07 28.48
C ALA A 16 -17.40 -3.58 28.76
N GLY A 17 -17.35 -4.00 30.03
CA GLY A 17 -17.38 -5.42 30.41
C GLY A 17 -18.66 -6.17 30.02
N ASP A 18 -19.77 -5.46 29.83
CA ASP A 18 -21.06 -6.04 29.43
C ASP A 18 -21.22 -6.06 27.89
N VAL A 19 -20.33 -5.41 27.16
CA VAL A 19 -20.38 -5.32 25.69
C VAL A 19 -19.61 -6.46 25.06
N ARG A 20 -20.20 -7.04 24.03
CA ARG A 20 -19.53 -8.03 23.16
C ARG A 20 -19.43 -7.49 21.75
N VAL A 21 -18.24 -7.53 21.17
CA VAL A 21 -17.97 -7.07 19.82
C VAL A 21 -17.56 -8.26 18.95
N ALA A 22 -18.21 -8.39 17.80
CA ALA A 22 -17.81 -9.33 16.76
C ALA A 22 -17.09 -8.54 15.65
N VAL A 23 -15.84 -8.91 15.39
CA VAL A 23 -15.04 -8.35 14.30
C VAL A 23 -15.03 -9.36 13.16
N VAL A 24 -15.46 -8.97 11.98
CA VAL A 24 -15.46 -9.82 10.78
C VAL A 24 -14.24 -9.44 9.91
N GLY A 25 -13.33 -10.40 9.77
CA GLY A 25 -12.08 -10.24 9.04
C GLY A 25 -10.88 -10.07 9.98
N GLY A 26 -9.96 -11.05 9.96
CA GLY A 26 -8.71 -11.09 10.74
C GLY A 26 -7.53 -10.43 10.03
N GLY A 27 -7.76 -9.49 9.13
CA GLY A 27 -6.71 -8.64 8.56
C GLY A 27 -6.26 -7.55 9.53
N MET A 28 -5.28 -6.73 9.15
CA MET A 28 -4.71 -5.69 10.02
C MET A 28 -5.77 -4.77 10.63
N ALA A 29 -6.71 -4.29 9.84
CA ALA A 29 -7.76 -3.38 10.34
C ALA A 29 -8.63 -4.05 11.41
N GLY A 30 -9.06 -5.30 11.16
CA GLY A 30 -9.87 -6.05 12.13
C GLY A 30 -9.10 -6.38 13.41
N LEU A 31 -7.83 -6.79 13.29
CA LEU A 31 -7.00 -7.09 14.46
C LEU A 31 -6.72 -5.85 15.30
N VAL A 32 -6.44 -4.69 14.67
CA VAL A 32 -6.26 -3.42 15.41
C VAL A 32 -7.56 -3.00 16.09
N ALA A 33 -8.71 -3.09 15.41
CA ALA A 33 -10.00 -2.80 16.02
C ALA A 33 -10.29 -3.70 17.23
N ALA A 34 -10.00 -5.00 17.09
CA ALA A 34 -10.14 -5.96 18.18
C ALA A 34 -9.21 -5.63 19.37
N LEU A 35 -7.96 -5.27 19.08
CA LEU A 35 -6.98 -4.87 20.09
C LEU A 35 -7.45 -3.64 20.88
N GLU A 36 -7.89 -2.60 20.18
CA GLU A 36 -8.36 -1.36 20.81
C GLU A 36 -9.62 -1.60 21.67
N CYS A 37 -10.55 -2.43 21.20
CA CYS A 37 -11.69 -2.84 22.00
C CYS A 37 -11.26 -3.64 23.26
N ALA A 38 -10.31 -4.58 23.09
CA ALA A 38 -9.82 -5.39 24.21
C ALA A 38 -9.07 -4.57 25.26
N LYS A 39 -8.31 -3.53 24.85
CA LYS A 39 -7.67 -2.57 25.77
C LYS A 39 -8.68 -1.87 26.70
N LEU A 40 -9.91 -1.71 26.24
CA LEU A 40 -11.01 -1.14 27.04
C LEU A 40 -11.77 -2.18 27.87
N GLY A 41 -11.36 -3.45 27.87
CA GLY A 41 -12.04 -4.52 28.59
C GLY A 41 -13.28 -5.10 27.87
N ILE A 42 -13.53 -4.73 26.64
CA ILE A 42 -14.61 -5.25 25.82
C ILE A 42 -14.30 -6.69 25.38
N ALA A 43 -15.25 -7.60 25.54
CA ALA A 43 -15.12 -8.97 25.03
C ALA A 43 -15.21 -8.98 23.51
N VAL A 44 -14.14 -9.38 22.82
CA VAL A 44 -14.06 -9.36 21.36
C VAL A 44 -13.91 -10.78 20.81
N THR A 45 -14.66 -11.07 19.75
CA THR A 45 -14.49 -12.27 18.95
C THR A 45 -14.16 -11.87 17.52
N VAL A 46 -13.05 -12.39 16.98
CA VAL A 46 -12.66 -12.16 15.59
C VAL A 46 -13.06 -13.38 14.76
N PHE A 47 -13.79 -13.15 13.67
CA PHE A 47 -14.16 -14.17 12.69
C PHE A 47 -13.32 -13.96 11.43
N GLU A 48 -12.58 -14.99 11.03
CA GLU A 48 -11.77 -15.01 9.81
C GLU A 48 -12.20 -16.17 8.93
N ALA A 49 -12.35 -15.89 7.63
CA ALA A 49 -12.81 -16.88 6.66
C ALA A 49 -11.70 -17.83 6.18
N SER A 50 -10.46 -17.36 6.24
CA SER A 50 -9.29 -18.17 5.87
C SER A 50 -8.74 -18.94 7.08
N ASP A 51 -7.79 -19.83 6.83
CA ASP A 51 -7.11 -20.63 7.83
C ASP A 51 -6.04 -19.87 8.65
N ARG A 52 -5.86 -18.55 8.36
CA ARG A 52 -4.85 -17.71 8.99
C ARG A 52 -5.31 -16.26 9.19
N LEU A 53 -4.76 -15.62 10.20
CA LEU A 53 -4.89 -14.18 10.42
C LEU A 53 -3.85 -13.39 9.59
N GLY A 54 -4.00 -12.06 9.54
CA GLY A 54 -3.03 -11.15 8.94
C GLY A 54 -3.46 -10.56 7.60
N GLY A 55 -4.38 -11.19 6.87
CA GLY A 55 -4.87 -10.68 5.58
C GLY A 55 -3.74 -10.48 4.56
N VAL A 56 -3.44 -9.23 4.24
CA VAL A 56 -2.36 -8.85 3.30
C VAL A 56 -0.95 -9.06 3.86
N LEU A 57 -0.77 -9.24 5.16
CA LEU A 57 0.50 -9.65 5.74
C LEU A 57 0.66 -11.16 5.54
N ARG A 58 1.47 -11.52 4.59
CA ARG A 58 1.68 -12.92 4.22
C ARG A 58 3.13 -13.17 3.85
N SER A 59 3.73 -14.19 4.42
CA SER A 59 5.06 -14.66 4.04
C SER A 59 4.97 -15.82 3.05
N ALA A 60 5.95 -15.91 2.16
CA ALA A 60 6.16 -17.03 1.27
C ALA A 60 7.63 -17.48 1.35
N ARG A 61 7.93 -18.66 0.77
CA ARG A 61 9.30 -19.11 0.63
C ARG A 61 9.67 -19.20 -0.85
N VAL A 62 10.76 -18.51 -1.21
CA VAL A 62 11.33 -18.55 -2.55
C VAL A 62 12.77 -19.03 -2.43
N ALA A 63 13.09 -20.15 -3.05
CA ALA A 63 14.42 -20.78 -2.97
C ALA A 63 14.92 -20.97 -1.50
N GLY A 64 14.00 -21.30 -0.58
CA GLY A 64 14.33 -21.49 0.84
C GLY A 64 14.40 -20.21 1.68
N ILE A 65 14.35 -19.05 1.06
CA ILE A 65 14.38 -17.73 1.73
C ILE A 65 12.94 -17.30 2.04
N ALA A 66 12.69 -16.84 3.26
CA ALA A 66 11.42 -16.25 3.63
C ALA A 66 11.34 -14.83 3.02
N VAL A 67 10.24 -14.56 2.33
CA VAL A 67 9.94 -13.27 1.72
C VAL A 67 8.51 -12.85 2.04
N ASP A 68 8.26 -11.57 2.05
CA ASP A 68 6.90 -11.05 2.13
C ASP A 68 6.22 -11.21 0.76
N ALA A 69 5.02 -11.80 0.76
CA ALA A 69 4.23 -12.06 -0.44
C ALA A 69 3.01 -11.13 -0.54
N GLY A 70 2.92 -10.17 0.35
CA GLY A 70 1.85 -9.19 0.43
C GLY A 70 2.41 -7.83 0.80
N ALA A 71 1.93 -7.24 1.91
CA ALA A 71 2.50 -6.00 2.42
C ALA A 71 3.89 -6.25 2.99
N GLU A 72 4.92 -5.66 2.39
CA GLU A 72 6.33 -5.82 2.75
C GLU A 72 6.92 -4.63 3.52
N SER A 73 6.22 -3.50 3.50
CA SER A 73 6.71 -2.27 4.12
C SER A 73 5.55 -1.38 4.56
N TYR A 74 5.84 -0.44 5.41
CA TYR A 74 4.89 0.57 5.85
C TYR A 74 5.48 1.98 5.77
N ALA A 75 4.60 2.97 5.58
CA ALA A 75 5.01 4.36 5.53
C ALA A 75 5.29 4.88 6.95
N THR A 76 6.44 5.51 7.13
CA THR A 76 6.83 6.13 8.41
C THR A 76 6.13 7.47 8.65
N ARG A 77 5.49 8.03 7.62
CA ARG A 77 4.76 9.30 7.72
C ARG A 77 3.56 9.14 8.69
N GLY A 78 3.42 10.09 9.61
CA GLY A 78 2.32 10.11 10.58
C GLY A 78 2.56 9.26 11.82
N GLY A 79 3.52 8.35 11.83
CA GLY A 79 3.94 7.60 13.01
C GLY A 79 2.96 6.55 13.56
N THR A 80 1.74 6.45 13.04
CA THR A 80 0.67 5.57 13.58
C THR A 80 1.06 4.10 13.61
N VAL A 81 1.64 3.60 12.51
CA VAL A 81 2.08 2.19 12.45
C VAL A 81 3.27 1.97 13.38
N ARG A 82 4.18 2.94 13.47
CA ARG A 82 5.31 2.87 14.39
C ARG A 82 4.84 2.80 15.84
N ALA A 83 3.90 3.63 16.23
CA ALA A 83 3.33 3.61 17.58
C ALA A 83 2.68 2.26 17.91
N LEU A 84 1.95 1.66 16.97
CA LEU A 84 1.39 0.32 17.15
C LEU A 84 2.48 -0.74 17.35
N ILE A 85 3.55 -0.68 16.57
CA ILE A 85 4.69 -1.60 16.69
C ILE A 85 5.36 -1.47 18.07
N ASP A 86 5.54 -0.24 18.54
CA ASP A 86 6.12 0.06 19.84
C ASP A 86 5.20 -0.45 20.97
N ASP A 87 3.88 -0.24 20.88
CA ASP A 87 2.87 -0.76 21.80
C ASP A 87 2.88 -2.30 21.88
N LEU A 88 3.15 -2.95 20.77
CA LEU A 88 3.23 -4.41 20.70
C LEU A 88 4.60 -4.97 21.14
N GLY A 89 5.54 -4.13 21.52
CA GLY A 89 6.90 -4.54 21.92
C GLY A 89 7.75 -5.08 20.77
N LEU A 90 7.46 -4.68 19.52
CA LEU A 90 8.12 -5.18 18.31
C LEU A 90 9.13 -4.19 17.73
N SER A 91 9.52 -3.16 18.47
CA SER A 91 10.43 -2.10 18.02
C SER A 91 11.75 -2.61 17.48
N ASP A 92 12.33 -3.64 18.13
CA ASP A 92 13.61 -4.24 17.77
C ASP A 92 13.52 -5.12 16.49
N ALA A 93 12.32 -5.51 16.10
CA ALA A 93 12.08 -6.28 14.88
C ALA A 93 11.99 -5.40 13.63
N VAL A 94 11.95 -4.09 13.79
CA VAL A 94 11.86 -3.15 12.67
C VAL A 94 13.22 -3.00 12.00
N VAL A 95 13.26 -3.31 10.72
CA VAL A 95 14.46 -3.14 9.90
C VAL A 95 14.20 -2.08 8.82
N SER A 96 15.21 -1.27 8.55
CA SER A 96 15.15 -0.37 7.41
C SER A 96 15.67 -1.10 6.17
N PRO A 97 15.00 -0.95 5.01
CA PRO A 97 15.51 -1.56 3.79
C PRO A 97 16.90 -1.03 3.45
N ALA A 98 17.73 -1.89 2.88
CA ALA A 98 19.02 -1.45 2.33
C ALA A 98 18.79 -0.33 1.31
N ALA A 99 19.78 0.56 1.20
CA ALA A 99 19.73 1.61 0.18
C ALA A 99 19.60 0.96 -1.21
N GLY A 100 18.45 1.16 -1.84
CA GLY A 100 18.10 0.55 -3.11
C GLY A 100 16.77 1.08 -3.62
N ARG A 101 16.46 0.71 -4.87
CA ARG A 101 15.18 1.02 -5.50
C ARG A 101 14.30 -0.22 -5.53
N ALA A 102 13.00 -0.04 -5.49
CA ALA A 102 12.05 -1.09 -5.86
C ALA A 102 12.31 -1.54 -7.31
N TRP A 103 12.01 -2.80 -7.60
CA TRP A 103 12.23 -3.40 -8.92
C TRP A 103 10.91 -3.82 -9.53
N VAL A 104 10.80 -3.68 -10.84
CA VAL A 104 9.73 -4.27 -11.63
C VAL A 104 10.31 -5.47 -12.37
N ALA A 105 9.65 -6.62 -12.24
CA ALA A 105 9.98 -7.85 -12.95
C ALA A 105 8.85 -8.23 -13.92
N GLY A 106 9.18 -9.08 -14.90
CA GLY A 106 8.19 -9.56 -15.87
C GLY A 106 7.76 -8.52 -16.89
N LEU A 107 8.66 -7.62 -17.28
CA LEU A 107 8.35 -6.61 -18.31
C LEU A 107 7.98 -7.31 -19.63
N PRO A 108 6.88 -6.89 -20.31
CA PRO A 108 6.45 -7.49 -21.57
C PRO A 108 7.53 -7.40 -22.64
N GLY A 109 7.86 -8.53 -23.26
CA GLY A 109 8.83 -8.63 -24.35
C GLY A 109 10.20 -9.14 -23.94
N GLY A 110 10.37 -9.55 -22.69
CA GLY A 110 11.59 -10.13 -22.19
C GLY A 110 11.44 -11.53 -21.62
N GLU A 111 12.55 -12.24 -21.54
CA GLU A 111 12.68 -13.46 -20.75
C GLU A 111 12.55 -13.14 -19.25
N ALA A 112 12.42 -14.17 -18.39
CA ALA A 112 12.33 -14.02 -16.93
C ALA A 112 13.45 -13.18 -16.26
N LYS A 113 14.44 -12.75 -17.04
CA LYS A 113 15.56 -11.88 -16.65
C LYS A 113 15.27 -10.38 -16.78
N ASP A 114 14.13 -10.00 -17.36
CA ASP A 114 13.81 -8.59 -17.59
C ASP A 114 13.19 -7.98 -16.36
N ALA A 115 14.04 -7.63 -15.46
CA ALA A 115 13.73 -6.77 -14.33
C ALA A 115 14.48 -5.43 -14.48
N ALA A 116 13.86 -4.37 -14.04
CA ALA A 116 14.47 -3.06 -13.99
C ALA A 116 14.16 -2.37 -12.66
N PRO A 117 15.10 -1.60 -12.11
CA PRO A 117 14.77 -0.74 -10.98
C PRO A 117 13.72 0.28 -11.39
N LEU A 118 12.75 0.54 -10.53
CA LEU A 118 11.81 1.64 -10.73
C LEU A 118 12.57 2.95 -10.85
N PRO A 119 12.20 3.81 -11.80
CA PRO A 119 12.84 5.11 -11.97
C PRO A 119 12.81 5.95 -10.69
N ALA A 120 13.85 6.73 -10.47
CA ALA A 120 13.86 7.71 -9.40
C ALA A 120 13.03 8.93 -9.81
N GLY A 121 12.33 9.49 -8.84
CA GLY A 121 11.47 10.67 -9.07
C GLY A 121 10.14 10.32 -9.73
N GLY A 122 9.21 11.22 -9.61
CA GLY A 122 7.86 11.03 -10.12
C GLY A 122 6.84 10.71 -9.03
N VAL A 123 5.60 10.55 -9.43
CA VAL A 123 4.47 10.28 -8.54
C VAL A 123 3.67 9.09 -9.10
N LEU A 124 3.43 8.07 -8.27
CA LEU A 124 2.66 6.88 -8.65
C LEU A 124 3.15 6.23 -9.96
N GLY A 125 4.47 6.11 -10.12
CA GLY A 125 5.06 5.56 -11.35
C GLY A 125 5.04 6.49 -12.57
N ILE A 126 4.43 7.67 -12.47
CA ILE A 126 4.47 8.70 -13.51
C ILE A 126 5.83 9.40 -13.43
N PRO A 127 6.70 9.28 -14.45
CA PRO A 127 8.04 9.83 -14.38
C PRO A 127 8.05 11.35 -14.50
N GLU A 128 8.87 12.01 -13.72
CA GLU A 128 9.12 13.45 -13.83
C GLU A 128 9.84 13.80 -15.14
N ASN A 129 10.84 12.99 -15.50
CA ASN A 129 11.60 13.14 -16.72
C ASN A 129 11.54 11.87 -17.57
N VAL A 130 10.76 11.90 -18.65
CA VAL A 130 10.56 10.76 -19.54
C VAL A 130 11.81 10.34 -20.31
N TRP A 131 12.82 11.21 -20.37
CA TRP A 131 14.09 10.96 -21.05
C TRP A 131 15.21 10.50 -20.12
N ALA A 132 14.95 10.40 -18.83
CA ALA A 132 15.94 9.85 -17.92
C ALA A 132 16.30 8.39 -18.34
N PRO A 133 17.58 8.00 -18.30
CA PRO A 133 18.02 6.68 -18.78
C PRO A 133 17.31 5.51 -18.09
N ASP A 134 17.03 5.64 -16.80
CA ASP A 134 16.30 4.66 -16.01
C ASP A 134 14.81 4.60 -16.40
N VAL A 135 14.20 5.72 -16.80
CA VAL A 135 12.84 5.76 -17.33
C VAL A 135 12.78 5.12 -18.71
N VAL A 136 13.64 5.55 -19.64
CA VAL A 136 13.65 5.07 -21.03
C VAL A 136 13.84 3.55 -21.10
N ARG A 137 14.60 2.98 -20.17
CA ARG A 137 14.86 1.53 -20.10
C ARG A 137 13.58 0.69 -19.97
N VAL A 138 12.55 1.21 -19.31
CA VAL A 138 11.32 0.46 -18.99
C VAL A 138 10.26 0.54 -20.13
N PRO A 139 9.73 1.71 -20.54
CA PRO A 139 8.80 1.81 -21.65
C PRO A 139 9.47 1.79 -23.03
N GLY A 140 10.78 1.91 -23.09
CA GLY A 140 11.57 2.04 -24.30
C GLY A 140 11.45 3.43 -24.94
N TYR A 141 12.31 3.73 -25.93
CA TYR A 141 12.31 5.03 -26.61
C TYR A 141 10.96 5.42 -27.21
N ARG A 142 10.22 4.46 -27.77
CA ARG A 142 8.87 4.72 -28.30
C ARG A 142 7.87 5.12 -27.21
N GLY A 143 7.96 4.51 -26.03
CA GLY A 143 7.14 4.87 -24.88
C GLY A 143 7.50 6.24 -24.33
N ALA A 144 8.79 6.52 -24.18
CA ALA A 144 9.29 7.82 -23.75
C ALA A 144 8.88 8.96 -24.71
N TRP A 145 9.03 8.75 -26.00
CA TRP A 145 8.57 9.71 -27.02
C TRP A 145 7.06 9.96 -26.94
N ARG A 146 6.27 8.89 -26.85
CA ARG A 146 4.82 9.00 -26.73
C ARG A 146 4.41 9.79 -25.47
N ALA A 147 5.09 9.57 -24.36
CA ALA A 147 4.87 10.31 -23.13
C ALA A 147 5.31 11.78 -23.23
N TYR A 148 6.41 12.03 -23.93
CA TYR A 148 6.91 13.39 -24.16
C TYR A 148 5.93 14.26 -24.96
N VAL A 149 5.25 13.69 -25.96
CA VAL A 149 4.24 14.38 -26.77
C VAL A 149 3.07 14.91 -25.93
N ASP A 150 2.87 14.39 -24.72
CA ASP A 150 1.86 14.92 -23.82
C ASP A 150 2.06 16.40 -23.48
N ARG A 151 3.30 16.89 -23.46
CA ARG A 151 3.62 18.31 -23.25
C ARG A 151 3.04 19.24 -24.29
N LEU A 152 2.70 18.71 -25.48
CA LEU A 152 2.09 19.47 -26.57
C LEU A 152 0.56 19.46 -26.50
N ARG A 153 -0.01 18.72 -25.54
CA ARG A 153 -1.46 18.62 -25.36
C ARG A 153 -1.96 19.69 -24.41
N PRO A 154 -3.19 20.19 -24.62
CA PRO A 154 -3.80 21.13 -23.68
C PRO A 154 -3.81 20.58 -22.25
N PRO A 155 -3.73 21.45 -21.24
CA PRO A 155 -3.93 21.05 -19.84
C PRO A 155 -5.24 20.28 -19.65
N LEU A 156 -5.29 19.46 -18.63
CA LEU A 156 -6.52 18.75 -18.28
C LEU A 156 -7.59 19.75 -17.84
N THR A 157 -8.81 19.55 -18.32
CA THR A 157 -9.97 20.28 -17.82
C THR A 157 -10.33 19.72 -16.45
N ILE A 158 -10.36 20.56 -15.41
CA ILE A 158 -10.78 20.22 -14.07
C ILE A 158 -12.28 19.90 -14.09
N GLY A 159 -12.72 18.86 -13.37
CA GLY A 159 -14.14 18.53 -13.21
C GLY A 159 -14.63 17.28 -13.95
N HIS A 160 -13.74 16.53 -14.55
CA HIS A 160 -14.06 15.21 -15.10
C HIS A 160 -13.27 14.12 -14.34
N ASP A 161 -13.94 13.39 -13.46
CA ASP A 161 -13.35 12.25 -12.76
C ASP A 161 -13.04 11.12 -13.75
N ARG A 162 -11.77 10.81 -13.90
CA ARG A 162 -11.28 9.66 -14.68
C ARG A 162 -10.32 8.86 -13.81
N SER A 163 -10.31 7.55 -14.00
CA SER A 163 -9.31 6.72 -13.33
C SER A 163 -7.90 7.14 -13.76
N LEU A 164 -6.93 7.05 -12.83
CA LEU A 164 -5.52 7.34 -13.13
C LEU A 164 -5.04 6.54 -14.34
N GLY A 165 -5.40 5.26 -14.43
CA GLY A 165 -5.03 4.42 -15.56
C GLY A 165 -5.56 4.94 -16.90
N HIS A 166 -6.83 5.40 -16.96
CA HIS A 166 -7.38 6.01 -18.17
C HIS A 166 -6.64 7.29 -18.54
N LEU A 167 -6.34 8.12 -17.55
CA LEU A 167 -5.61 9.37 -17.75
C LEU A 167 -4.22 9.10 -18.32
N VAL A 168 -3.43 8.25 -17.69
CA VAL A 168 -2.07 7.91 -18.13
C VAL A 168 -2.09 7.29 -19.52
N ARG A 169 -2.99 6.33 -19.77
CA ARG A 169 -3.10 5.69 -21.09
C ARG A 169 -3.38 6.70 -22.20
N SER A 170 -4.33 7.60 -21.99
CA SER A 170 -4.72 8.60 -23.00
C SER A 170 -3.64 9.64 -23.24
N ARG A 171 -2.93 10.06 -22.19
CA ARG A 171 -1.93 11.12 -22.27
C ARG A 171 -0.53 10.60 -22.58
N MET A 172 -0.03 9.67 -21.81
CA MET A 172 1.35 9.18 -21.88
C MET A 172 1.51 7.86 -22.66
N GLY A 173 0.37 7.19 -22.93
CA GLY A 173 0.34 5.94 -23.67
C GLY A 173 0.39 4.68 -22.83
N GLU A 174 0.04 3.57 -23.44
CA GLU A 174 -0.13 2.26 -22.81
C GLU A 174 1.17 1.73 -22.17
N ARG A 175 2.32 1.91 -22.85
CA ARG A 175 3.60 1.42 -22.32
C ARG A 175 4.02 2.07 -21.01
N VAL A 176 3.70 3.34 -20.81
CA VAL A 176 3.95 4.02 -19.52
C VAL A 176 2.98 3.51 -18.48
N LEU A 177 1.70 3.35 -18.83
CA LEU A 177 0.73 2.78 -17.92
C LEU A 177 1.15 1.37 -17.46
N ASP A 178 1.35 0.45 -18.40
CA ASP A 178 1.50 -0.98 -18.08
C ASP A 178 2.85 -1.31 -17.42
N ARG A 179 3.88 -0.52 -17.69
CA ARG A 179 5.25 -0.82 -17.25
C ARG A 179 5.77 0.04 -16.11
N LEU A 180 5.17 1.19 -15.87
CA LEU A 180 5.60 2.11 -14.83
C LEU A 180 4.52 2.39 -13.79
N VAL A 181 3.26 2.57 -14.21
CA VAL A 181 2.19 3.02 -13.31
C VAL A 181 1.39 1.86 -12.73
N ALA A 182 1.03 0.87 -13.54
CA ALA A 182 0.24 -0.28 -13.08
C ALA A 182 0.99 -1.21 -12.10
N PRO A 183 2.34 -1.34 -12.14
CA PRO A 183 3.08 -2.12 -11.16
C PRO A 183 3.23 -1.46 -9.79
N VAL A 184 2.96 -0.16 -9.65
CA VAL A 184 3.09 0.64 -8.42
C VAL A 184 1.76 0.75 -7.70
#